data_c3d629f71539151c98af0b206199efcb
#
_entry.id   c3d629f71539151c98af0b206199efcb
#
_cell.length_a   1.000
_cell.length_b   1.000
_cell.length_c   1.000
_cell.angle_alpha   90.00
_cell.angle_beta   90.00
_cell.angle_gamma   90.00
#
_symmetry.space_group_name_H-M   'P 1'
#
loop_
_entity.id
_entity.type
_entity.pdbx_description
1 polymer ?
#
loop_
_entity_poly.entity_id
_entity_poly.type
_entity_poly.pdbx_seq_one_letter_code
_entity_poly.pdbx_strand_id
1 'polypeptide(L)'
;MYIFTSLTLAISAQTKTIEGVEFGLDGFVGASTLGGSFGVGPKIGLRFNDNLILGPSFRMQRTWSNNIGQKFGYTIFGGGMFLHGRFKNVLFGGFEFEMLKSPISYTVVNPSKNWIPSLFICGGFSKEFNQIIRLNVGLYYDVVNHVNSPFRQAYFVKVTNQVGQVVKYIPMIYRISFYFPIGRKDNDSKSKTTEELEESEY
;
A
#
# COMPACT_ATOMS: atom_id res chain seq x y z
N MET A 1 -12.10 -43.02 -21.22
CA MET A 1 -11.01 -43.36 -20.29
C MET A 1 -10.14 -42.10 -20.19
N TYR A 2 -10.43 -41.22 -19.26
CA TYR A 2 -9.71 -39.94 -19.08
C TYR A 2 -8.61 -40.14 -18.06
N ILE A 3 -7.37 -40.01 -18.51
CA ILE A 3 -6.17 -40.03 -17.66
C ILE A 3 -6.08 -38.65 -17.02
N PHE A 4 -6.49 -38.55 -15.76
CA PHE A 4 -6.18 -37.40 -14.90
C PHE A 4 -4.70 -37.51 -14.49
N THR A 5 -3.82 -36.84 -15.22
CA THR A 5 -2.47 -36.57 -14.73
C THR A 5 -2.58 -35.53 -13.61
N SER A 6 -2.59 -35.99 -12.38
CA SER A 6 -2.41 -35.16 -11.20
C SER A 6 -1.00 -34.58 -11.24
N LEU A 7 -0.93 -33.30 -11.64
CA LEU A 7 0.26 -32.49 -11.50
C LEU A 7 0.41 -32.18 -10.00
N THR A 8 1.05 -33.06 -9.28
CA THR A 8 1.53 -32.80 -7.92
C THR A 8 2.67 -31.78 -8.07
N LEU A 9 2.31 -30.50 -8.00
CA LEU A 9 3.22 -29.44 -7.67
C LEU A 9 3.73 -29.75 -6.26
N ALA A 10 4.87 -30.42 -6.19
CA ALA A 10 5.68 -30.44 -4.98
C ALA A 10 6.13 -29.01 -4.74
N ILE A 11 5.32 -28.22 -4.08
CA ILE A 11 5.72 -27.01 -3.44
C ILE A 11 6.66 -27.49 -2.33
N SER A 12 7.95 -27.52 -2.63
CA SER A 12 8.99 -27.57 -1.64
C SER A 12 8.83 -26.28 -0.84
N ALA A 13 8.00 -26.34 0.17
CA ALA A 13 7.85 -25.30 1.17
C ALA A 13 9.17 -25.30 1.95
N GLN A 14 10.19 -24.64 1.38
CA GLN A 14 11.22 -24.08 2.22
C GLN A 14 10.46 -23.24 3.23
N THR A 15 10.46 -23.67 4.47
CA THR A 15 9.96 -22.90 5.60
C THR A 15 10.82 -21.63 5.66
N LYS A 16 10.44 -20.66 4.85
CA LYS A 16 11.03 -19.33 4.88
C LYS A 16 10.61 -18.75 6.21
N THR A 17 11.50 -18.83 7.17
CA THR A 17 11.28 -18.33 8.53
C THR A 17 10.93 -16.85 8.43
N ILE A 18 9.87 -16.43 9.10
CA ILE A 18 9.55 -15.01 9.25
C ILE A 18 10.69 -14.37 10.02
N GLU A 19 11.38 -13.43 9.40
CA GLU A 19 12.57 -12.78 9.97
C GLU A 19 12.22 -11.62 10.90
N GLY A 20 10.99 -11.13 10.84
CA GLY A 20 10.53 -10.06 11.70
C GLY A 20 9.17 -9.52 11.34
N VAL A 21 8.72 -8.58 12.15
CA VAL A 21 7.46 -7.86 11.97
C VAL A 21 7.79 -6.39 11.78
N GLU A 22 7.06 -5.71 10.91
CA GLU A 22 7.14 -4.26 10.77
C GLU A 22 5.75 -3.65 10.98
N PHE A 23 5.69 -2.62 11.80
CA PHE A 23 4.52 -1.76 11.86
C PHE A 23 4.66 -0.65 10.83
N GLY A 24 3.67 -0.50 9.97
CA GLY A 24 3.62 0.54 8.96
C GLY A 24 2.51 1.55 9.23
N LEU A 25 2.76 2.78 8.83
CA LEU A 25 1.75 3.83 8.75
C LEU A 25 1.87 4.48 7.39
N ASP A 26 0.84 4.40 6.57
CA ASP A 26 0.82 5.07 5.28
C ASP A 26 -0.21 6.20 5.22
N GLY A 27 0.03 7.15 4.33
CA GLY A 27 -0.86 8.26 4.14
C GLY A 27 -0.79 8.82 2.72
N PHE A 28 -1.87 9.47 2.33
CA PHE A 28 -1.95 10.25 1.10
C PHE A 28 -2.82 11.48 1.29
N VAL A 29 -2.61 12.47 0.45
CA VAL A 29 -3.48 13.63 0.34
C VAL A 29 -3.60 14.02 -1.13
N GLY A 30 -4.81 14.33 -1.56
CA GLY A 30 -5.07 14.88 -2.89
C GLY A 30 -6.17 15.93 -2.77
N ALA A 31 -5.90 17.14 -3.22
CA ALA A 31 -6.85 18.22 -3.13
C ALA A 31 -6.88 19.05 -4.42
N SER A 32 -8.05 19.57 -4.74
CA SER A 32 -8.28 20.49 -5.84
C SER A 32 -9.36 21.49 -5.44
N THR A 33 -9.61 22.49 -6.26
CA THR A 33 -10.72 23.44 -6.08
C THR A 33 -12.09 22.77 -6.04
N LEU A 34 -12.24 21.60 -6.68
CA LEU A 34 -13.48 20.83 -6.76
C LEU A 34 -13.66 19.84 -5.59
N GLY A 35 -12.67 19.70 -4.72
CA GLY A 35 -12.70 18.77 -3.61
C GLY A 35 -11.37 18.07 -3.40
N GLY A 36 -11.36 17.12 -2.50
CA GLY A 36 -10.16 16.37 -2.19
C GLY A 36 -10.41 15.17 -1.31
N SER A 37 -9.33 14.50 -0.97
CA SER A 37 -9.33 13.38 -0.07
C SER A 37 -7.99 13.30 0.63
N PHE A 38 -8.00 12.91 1.89
CA PHE A 38 -6.81 12.42 2.58
C PHE A 38 -7.12 11.10 3.26
N GLY A 39 -6.13 10.28 3.40
CA GLY A 39 -6.26 8.99 4.05
C GLY A 39 -5.02 8.63 4.84
N VAL A 40 -5.23 7.87 5.89
CA VAL A 40 -4.20 7.24 6.70
C VAL A 40 -4.53 5.78 6.88
N GLY A 41 -3.50 4.94 7.03
CA GLY A 41 -3.71 3.51 7.19
C GLY A 41 -2.55 2.84 7.94
N PRO A 42 -2.82 2.23 9.10
CA PRO A 42 -1.86 1.32 9.70
C PRO A 42 -1.73 0.04 8.88
N LYS A 43 -0.52 -0.52 8.88
CA LYS A 43 -0.15 -1.77 8.23
C LYS A 43 0.64 -2.63 9.20
N ILE A 44 0.48 -3.93 9.13
CA ILE A 44 1.31 -4.89 9.85
C ILE A 44 1.96 -5.78 8.80
N GLY A 45 3.27 -5.71 8.68
CA GLY A 45 4.03 -6.47 7.69
C GLY A 45 4.82 -7.60 8.33
N LEU A 46 4.64 -8.81 7.80
CA LEU A 46 5.51 -9.94 8.06
C LEU A 46 6.65 -9.92 7.06
N ARG A 47 7.87 -9.83 7.54
CA ARG A 47 9.08 -9.82 6.72
C ARG A 47 9.57 -11.24 6.53
N PHE A 48 9.59 -11.70 5.28
CA PHE A 48 10.07 -13.04 4.91
C PHE A 48 11.56 -13.04 4.57
N ASN A 49 12.10 -11.91 4.19
CA ASN A 49 13.52 -11.61 4.01
C ASN A 49 13.65 -10.08 3.94
N ASP A 50 14.86 -9.56 3.82
CA ASP A 50 15.08 -8.11 3.70
C ASP A 50 14.37 -7.46 2.51
N ASN A 51 13.94 -8.27 1.54
CA ASN A 51 13.36 -7.80 0.29
C ASN A 51 11.86 -7.98 0.17
N LEU A 52 11.20 -8.81 0.98
CA LEU A 52 9.79 -9.13 0.82
C LEU A 52 9.01 -8.95 2.11
N ILE A 53 7.95 -8.16 2.03
CA ILE A 53 7.02 -7.92 3.13
C ILE A 53 5.58 -8.11 2.66
N LEU A 54 4.80 -8.84 3.44
CA LEU A 54 3.38 -9.10 3.21
C LEU A 54 2.60 -8.87 4.50
N GLY A 55 1.39 -8.35 4.39
CA GLY A 55 0.55 -8.26 5.57
C GLY A 55 -0.77 -7.53 5.37
N PRO A 56 -1.59 -7.50 6.43
CA PRO A 56 -2.83 -6.76 6.43
C PRO A 56 -2.59 -5.25 6.51
N SER A 57 -3.57 -4.52 5.98
CA SER A 57 -3.65 -3.07 6.07
C SER A 57 -5.06 -2.65 6.47
N PHE A 58 -5.15 -1.55 7.17
CA PHE A 58 -6.40 -0.84 7.43
C PHE A 58 -6.30 0.56 6.84
N ARG A 59 -7.43 1.12 6.43
CA ARG A 59 -7.49 2.48 5.89
C ARG A 59 -8.66 3.24 6.43
N MET A 60 -8.39 4.47 6.84
CA MET A 60 -9.40 5.50 7.08
C MET A 60 -9.15 6.66 6.12
N GLN A 61 -10.18 7.11 5.45
CA GLN A 61 -10.10 8.17 4.45
C GLN A 61 -11.22 9.18 4.66
N ARG A 62 -10.89 10.46 4.63
CA ARG A 62 -11.84 11.56 4.58
C ARG A 62 -11.86 12.15 3.18
N THR A 63 -13.03 12.24 2.60
CA THR A 63 -13.24 12.82 1.27
C THR A 63 -14.21 13.98 1.37
N TRP A 64 -13.96 15.02 0.60
CA TRP A 64 -14.87 16.18 0.49
C TRP A 64 -15.00 16.59 -0.98
N SER A 65 -16.16 17.15 -1.32
CA SER A 65 -16.43 17.69 -2.65
C SER A 65 -17.08 19.07 -2.51
N ASN A 66 -16.64 20.01 -3.33
CA ASN A 66 -17.15 21.37 -3.41
C ASN A 66 -17.85 21.51 -4.78
N ASN A 67 -18.98 20.85 -4.99
CA ASN A 67 -19.77 21.07 -6.20
C ASN A 67 -20.75 22.22 -5.97
N ILE A 68 -20.89 23.04 -7.01
CA ILE A 68 -21.75 24.24 -7.12
C ILE A 68 -22.83 24.33 -6.03
N GLY A 69 -22.51 25.04 -4.93
CA GLY A 69 -23.44 25.33 -3.84
C GLY A 69 -23.64 24.23 -2.78
N GLN A 70 -23.09 23.04 -2.94
CA GLN A 70 -23.21 21.97 -1.95
C GLN A 70 -21.85 21.42 -1.56
N LYS A 71 -21.54 21.44 -0.26
CA LYS A 71 -20.34 20.84 0.31
C LYS A 71 -20.71 19.49 0.91
N PHE A 72 -20.12 18.43 0.35
CA PHE A 72 -20.27 17.09 0.89
C PHE A 72 -18.95 16.64 1.50
N GLY A 73 -19.02 15.98 2.65
CA GLY A 73 -17.86 15.36 3.24
C GLY A 73 -18.25 14.06 3.93
N TYR A 74 -17.51 13.00 3.67
CA TYR A 74 -17.76 11.69 4.27
C TYR A 74 -16.45 11.01 4.65
N THR A 75 -16.55 10.15 5.65
CA THR A 75 -15.44 9.31 6.10
C THR A 75 -15.68 7.88 5.63
N ILE A 76 -14.63 7.28 5.11
CA ILE A 76 -14.60 5.93 4.56
C ILE A 76 -13.60 5.14 5.36
N PHE A 77 -13.88 3.88 5.56
CA PHE A 77 -12.97 2.94 6.17
C PHE A 77 -13.02 1.59 5.47
N GLY A 78 -11.98 0.84 5.66
CA GLY A 78 -11.85 -0.51 5.14
C GLY A 78 -10.51 -1.10 5.46
N GLY A 79 -10.18 -2.19 4.80
CA GLY A 79 -8.93 -2.88 5.00
C GLY A 79 -8.60 -3.74 3.80
N GLY A 80 -7.44 -4.33 3.86
CA GLY A 80 -6.93 -5.14 2.77
C GLY A 80 -5.64 -5.84 3.12
N MET A 81 -4.89 -6.17 2.09
CA MET A 81 -3.59 -6.81 2.18
C MET A 81 -2.62 -6.13 1.23
N PHE A 82 -1.36 -6.13 1.58
CA PHE A 82 -0.28 -5.63 0.74
C PHE A 82 0.85 -6.65 0.61
N LEU A 83 1.50 -6.63 -0.53
CA LEU A 83 2.72 -7.38 -0.83
C LEU A 83 3.71 -6.41 -1.47
N HIS A 84 4.81 -6.12 -0.79
CA HIS A 84 5.86 -5.25 -1.30
C HIS A 84 7.18 -5.99 -1.41
N GLY A 85 7.81 -5.86 -2.59
CA GLY A 85 9.20 -6.17 -2.80
C GLY A 85 10.05 -4.92 -2.62
N ARG A 86 11.22 -5.08 -1.98
CA ARG A 86 12.20 -4.01 -1.76
C ARG A 86 13.50 -4.37 -2.49
N PHE A 87 14.11 -3.40 -3.12
CA PHE A 87 15.31 -3.61 -3.89
C PHE A 87 16.41 -2.67 -3.44
N LYS A 88 17.49 -3.24 -2.92
CA LYS A 88 18.73 -2.54 -2.49
C LYS A 88 18.48 -1.32 -1.59
N ASN A 89 17.43 -1.34 -0.75
CA ASN A 89 17.05 -0.21 0.12
C ASN A 89 16.85 1.14 -0.61
N VAL A 90 16.63 1.12 -1.93
CA VAL A 90 16.44 2.31 -2.76
C VAL A 90 15.07 2.31 -3.43
N LEU A 91 14.60 1.15 -3.86
CA LEU A 91 13.32 1.03 -4.57
C LEU A 91 12.40 0.04 -3.86
N PHE A 92 11.11 0.24 -4.04
CA PHE A 92 10.10 -0.75 -3.73
C PHE A 92 9.08 -0.86 -4.86
N GLY A 93 8.41 -1.98 -4.93
CA GLY A 93 7.28 -2.19 -5.82
C GLY A 93 6.41 -3.31 -5.29
N GLY A 94 5.16 -3.37 -5.74
CA GLY A 94 4.26 -4.42 -5.26
C GLY A 94 2.81 -4.20 -5.58
N PHE A 95 1.96 -4.87 -4.80
CA PHE A 95 0.53 -4.87 -4.95
C PHE A 95 -0.15 -4.58 -3.61
N GLU A 96 -1.26 -3.84 -3.67
CA GLU A 96 -2.14 -3.63 -2.52
C GLU A 96 -3.59 -3.84 -2.94
N PHE A 97 -4.26 -4.74 -2.26
CA PHE A 97 -5.70 -4.97 -2.40
C PHE A 97 -6.42 -4.33 -1.22
N GLU A 98 -7.42 -3.51 -1.47
CA GLU A 98 -8.23 -2.85 -0.45
C GLU A 98 -9.72 -2.99 -0.74
N MET A 99 -10.51 -3.27 0.29
CA MET A 99 -11.97 -3.20 0.27
C MET A 99 -12.42 -2.04 1.14
N LEU A 100 -13.00 -1.01 0.53
CA LEU A 100 -13.43 0.21 1.23
C LEU A 100 -14.94 0.34 1.21
N LYS A 101 -15.52 0.69 2.37
CA LYS A 101 -16.95 0.98 2.48
C LYS A 101 -17.19 2.40 1.99
N SER A 102 -17.79 2.54 0.81
CA SER A 102 -18.10 3.84 0.21
C SER A 102 -19.56 4.19 0.38
N PRO A 103 -19.88 5.40 0.85
CA PRO A 103 -21.26 5.89 0.91
C PRO A 103 -21.77 6.41 -0.44
N ILE A 104 -20.89 6.47 -1.46
CA ILE A 104 -21.24 6.99 -2.79
C ILE A 104 -21.78 5.85 -3.64
N SER A 105 -22.96 6.05 -4.21
CA SER A 105 -23.49 5.24 -5.30
C SER A 105 -23.77 6.16 -6.48
N TYR A 106 -22.98 6.05 -7.54
CA TYR A 106 -23.23 6.76 -8.80
C TYR A 106 -24.16 5.98 -9.74
N THR A 107 -24.54 4.76 -9.36
CA THR A 107 -25.45 3.94 -10.13
C THR A 107 -26.75 3.75 -9.38
N VAL A 108 -27.83 4.16 -10.00
CA VAL A 108 -29.21 4.01 -9.48
C VAL A 108 -29.63 2.54 -9.38
N VAL A 109 -28.93 1.65 -10.05
CA VAL A 109 -29.34 0.24 -10.27
C VAL A 109 -29.06 -0.67 -9.08
N ASN A 110 -28.14 -0.33 -8.17
CA ASN A 110 -27.87 -1.20 -7.01
C ASN A 110 -27.24 -0.42 -5.83
N PRO A 111 -28.05 0.22 -5.00
CA PRO A 111 -27.54 1.03 -3.86
C PRO A 111 -26.95 0.18 -2.72
N SER A 112 -27.04 -1.14 -2.77
CA SER A 112 -26.69 -2.02 -1.65
C SER A 112 -25.22 -2.46 -1.59
N LYS A 113 -24.41 -2.23 -2.62
CA LYS A 113 -22.98 -2.59 -2.60
C LYS A 113 -22.13 -1.40 -2.14
N ASN A 114 -22.02 -1.24 -0.83
CA ASN A 114 -21.20 -0.19 -0.23
C ASN A 114 -19.70 -0.55 -0.17
N TRP A 115 -19.32 -1.81 -0.43
CA TRP A 115 -17.94 -2.25 -0.40
C TRP A 115 -17.35 -2.23 -1.80
N ILE A 116 -16.32 -1.43 -1.99
CA ILE A 116 -15.66 -1.19 -3.27
C ILE A 116 -14.25 -1.76 -3.24
N PRO A 117 -13.93 -2.71 -4.13
CA PRO A 117 -12.58 -3.21 -4.28
C PRO A 117 -11.70 -2.22 -5.01
N SER A 118 -10.45 -2.11 -4.58
CA SER A 118 -9.36 -1.44 -5.28
C SER A 118 -8.14 -2.35 -5.28
N LEU A 119 -7.48 -2.47 -6.41
CA LEU A 119 -6.23 -3.19 -6.57
C LEU A 119 -5.18 -2.23 -7.10
N PHE A 120 -4.18 -1.95 -6.31
CA PHE A 120 -3.08 -1.08 -6.69
C PHE A 120 -1.86 -1.89 -7.12
N ILE A 121 -1.28 -1.50 -8.25
CA ILE A 121 0.11 -1.78 -8.57
C ILE A 121 0.89 -0.56 -8.13
N CYS A 122 1.95 -0.75 -7.35
CA CYS A 122 2.70 0.36 -6.78
C CYS A 122 4.20 0.22 -6.99
N GLY A 123 4.86 1.36 -6.95
CA GLY A 123 6.31 1.42 -6.98
C GLY A 123 6.83 2.81 -6.64
N GLY A 124 8.08 2.87 -6.19
CA GLY A 124 8.67 4.11 -5.77
C GLY A 124 10.00 3.93 -5.06
N PHE A 125 10.37 4.97 -4.32
CA PHE A 125 11.62 5.00 -3.56
C PHE A 125 11.40 4.49 -2.14
N SER A 126 12.40 3.77 -1.64
CA SER A 126 12.44 3.23 -0.29
C SER A 126 13.78 3.59 0.34
N LYS A 127 13.76 4.24 1.50
CA LYS A 127 14.97 4.61 2.24
C LYS A 127 14.83 4.19 3.69
N GLU A 128 15.82 3.46 4.18
CA GLU A 128 15.94 3.09 5.59
C GLU A 128 16.87 4.08 6.29
N PHE A 129 16.46 4.54 7.47
CA PHE A 129 17.22 5.44 8.33
C PHE A 129 17.56 4.72 9.63
N ASN A 130 18.86 4.60 9.91
CA ASN A 130 19.40 4.06 11.17
C ASN A 130 18.76 2.73 11.61
N GLN A 131 18.29 1.91 10.67
CA GLN A 131 17.60 0.64 10.94
C GLN A 131 16.33 0.75 11.82
N ILE A 132 15.91 1.99 12.12
CA ILE A 132 14.77 2.27 13.01
C ILE A 132 13.51 2.57 12.20
N ILE A 133 13.65 3.34 11.13
CA ILE A 133 12.52 3.79 10.30
C ILE A 133 12.86 3.57 8.83
N ARG A 134 11.89 3.07 8.10
CA ARG A 134 11.94 3.02 6.64
C ARG A 134 10.85 3.94 6.08
N LEU A 135 11.25 4.81 5.18
CA LEU A 135 10.36 5.69 4.42
C LEU A 135 10.17 5.14 3.01
N ASN A 136 8.93 4.94 2.60
CA ASN A 136 8.55 4.65 1.23
C ASN A 136 7.74 5.81 0.66
N VAL A 137 8.12 6.27 -0.52
CA VAL A 137 7.39 7.29 -1.29
C VAL A 137 7.13 6.74 -2.67
N GLY A 138 5.89 6.61 -3.06
CA GLY A 138 5.57 5.93 -4.32
C GLY A 138 4.26 6.34 -4.97
N LEU A 139 4.11 5.86 -6.20
CA LEU A 139 2.93 5.98 -7.02
C LEU A 139 2.15 4.67 -6.99
N TYR A 140 0.84 4.80 -6.92
CA TYR A 140 -0.10 3.70 -6.81
C TYR A 140 -1.14 3.84 -7.92
N TYR A 141 -1.19 2.88 -8.83
CA TYR A 141 -2.13 2.81 -9.92
C TYR A 141 -3.26 1.84 -9.58
N ASP A 142 -4.50 2.32 -9.49
CA ASP A 142 -5.69 1.49 -9.22
C ASP A 142 -6.14 0.79 -10.52
N VAL A 143 -5.84 -0.49 -10.62
CA VAL A 143 -6.14 -1.32 -11.80
C VAL A 143 -7.66 -1.53 -11.96
N VAL A 144 -8.38 -1.66 -10.85
CA VAL A 144 -9.84 -1.88 -10.85
C VAL A 144 -10.58 -0.62 -11.27
N ASN A 145 -10.11 0.55 -10.85
CA ASN A 145 -10.69 1.86 -11.17
C ASN A 145 -12.22 1.88 -11.14
N HIS A 146 -12.79 1.31 -10.07
CA HIS A 146 -14.23 1.18 -9.94
C HIS A 146 -14.92 2.55 -9.98
N VAL A 147 -16.09 2.65 -10.64
CA VAL A 147 -16.82 3.93 -10.80
C VAL A 147 -17.17 4.60 -9.46
N ASN A 148 -17.45 3.80 -8.44
CA ASN A 148 -17.74 4.26 -7.08
C ASN A 148 -16.49 4.27 -6.18
N SER A 149 -15.27 4.16 -6.75
CA SER A 149 -14.05 4.19 -5.95
C SER A 149 -13.93 5.49 -5.16
N PRO A 150 -13.75 5.41 -3.83
CA PRO A 150 -13.56 6.60 -3.02
C PRO A 150 -12.25 7.33 -3.30
N PHE A 151 -11.32 6.68 -3.99
CA PHE A 151 -10.04 7.29 -4.39
C PHE A 151 -10.18 8.27 -5.55
N ARG A 152 -11.30 8.29 -6.28
CA ARG A 152 -11.47 9.18 -7.46
C ARG A 152 -11.23 10.65 -7.14
N GLN A 153 -11.57 11.11 -5.95
CA GLN A 153 -11.31 12.49 -5.53
C GLN A 153 -9.82 12.74 -5.25
N ALA A 154 -9.08 11.71 -4.91
CA ALA A 154 -7.65 11.76 -4.64
C ALA A 154 -6.79 11.55 -5.90
N TYR A 155 -7.35 11.08 -7.01
CA TYR A 155 -6.58 10.90 -8.24
C TYR A 155 -6.03 12.25 -8.71
N PHE A 156 -4.71 12.35 -8.84
CA PHE A 156 -4.05 13.62 -9.12
C PHE A 156 -4.09 13.98 -10.62
N VAL A 157 -4.34 13.02 -11.50
CA VAL A 157 -4.50 13.31 -12.94
C VAL A 157 -5.96 13.25 -13.34
N LYS A 158 -6.51 14.41 -13.66
CA LYS A 158 -7.89 14.58 -14.13
C LYS A 158 -7.85 15.30 -15.46
N VAL A 159 -8.45 14.70 -16.48
CA VAL A 159 -8.58 15.31 -17.80
C VAL A 159 -9.92 16.02 -17.85
N THR A 160 -9.91 17.31 -18.13
CA THR A 160 -11.12 18.14 -18.25
C THR A 160 -11.41 18.45 -19.70
N ASN A 161 -12.69 18.61 -20.02
CA ASN A 161 -13.13 19.16 -21.32
C ASN A 161 -12.99 20.70 -21.34
N GLN A 162 -13.33 21.31 -22.46
CA GLN A 162 -13.26 22.78 -22.65
C GLN A 162 -14.17 23.57 -21.70
N VAL A 163 -15.17 22.91 -21.09
CA VAL A 163 -16.12 23.50 -20.14
C VAL A 163 -15.66 23.28 -18.68
N GLY A 164 -14.48 22.69 -18.47
CA GLY A 164 -13.93 22.44 -17.14
C GLY A 164 -14.48 21.19 -16.42
N GLN A 165 -15.29 20.38 -17.09
CA GLN A 165 -15.80 19.14 -16.53
C GLN A 165 -14.77 18.02 -16.63
N VAL A 166 -14.60 17.25 -15.56
CA VAL A 166 -13.69 16.09 -15.55
C VAL A 166 -14.31 14.97 -16.39
N VAL A 167 -13.68 14.67 -17.52
CA VAL A 167 -14.14 13.64 -18.48
C VAL A 167 -13.40 12.32 -18.29
N LYS A 168 -12.19 12.35 -17.71
CA LYS A 168 -11.38 11.16 -17.50
C LYS A 168 -10.53 11.30 -16.23
N TYR A 169 -10.42 10.21 -15.48
CA TYR A 169 -9.48 10.06 -14.38
C TYR A 169 -8.37 9.10 -14.79
N ILE A 170 -7.12 9.46 -14.53
CA ILE A 170 -6.04 8.47 -14.47
C ILE A 170 -5.99 8.01 -13.02
N PRO A 171 -6.28 6.73 -12.74
CA PRO A 171 -6.50 6.23 -11.39
C PRO A 171 -5.16 6.06 -10.64
N MET A 172 -4.49 7.17 -10.38
CA MET A 172 -3.16 7.22 -9.80
C MET A 172 -3.16 8.13 -8.59
N ILE A 173 -2.59 7.64 -7.48
CA ILE A 173 -2.36 8.41 -6.25
C ILE A 173 -0.90 8.26 -5.84
N TYR A 174 -0.38 9.24 -5.12
CA TYR A 174 0.89 9.09 -4.41
C TYR A 174 0.62 8.74 -2.96
N ARG A 175 1.52 7.96 -2.36
CA ARG A 175 1.47 7.62 -0.94
C ARG A 175 2.85 7.74 -0.33
N ILE A 176 2.85 8.08 0.95
CA ILE A 176 4.03 8.09 1.80
C ILE A 176 3.77 7.09 2.92
N SER A 177 4.70 6.17 3.13
CA SER A 177 4.58 5.16 4.17
C SER A 177 5.82 5.12 5.03
N PHE A 178 5.61 5.05 6.33
CA PHE A 178 6.65 4.86 7.33
C PHE A 178 6.54 3.44 7.87
N TYR A 179 7.63 2.72 7.94
CA TYR A 179 7.70 1.38 8.52
C TYR A 179 8.69 1.37 9.67
N PHE A 180 8.29 0.74 10.76
CA PHE A 180 9.05 0.59 12.00
C PHE A 180 9.33 -0.90 12.19
N PRO A 181 10.57 -1.39 11.94
CA PRO A 181 10.93 -2.78 12.18
C PRO A 181 10.85 -3.12 13.66
N ILE A 182 10.21 -4.22 13.99
CA ILE A 182 10.09 -4.73 15.37
C ILE A 182 10.88 -6.04 15.45
N GLY A 183 11.78 -6.15 16.43
CA GLY A 183 12.48 -7.41 16.72
C GLY A 183 13.59 -7.77 15.73
N ARG A 184 14.20 -6.79 15.07
CA ARG A 184 15.43 -7.02 14.29
C ARG A 184 16.53 -7.44 15.24
N LYS A 185 17.04 -8.67 15.12
CA LYS A 185 18.24 -9.09 15.85
C LYS A 185 19.42 -8.35 15.24
N ASP A 186 20.10 -7.54 16.03
CA ASP A 186 21.37 -6.94 15.63
C ASP A 186 22.39 -8.05 15.43
N ASN A 187 22.69 -8.37 14.17
CA ASN A 187 23.79 -9.29 13.84
C ASN A 187 25.17 -8.63 14.01
N ASP A 188 25.21 -7.35 14.33
CA ASP A 188 26.47 -6.59 14.49
C ASP A 188 27.28 -6.96 15.73
N SER A 189 26.69 -7.69 16.69
CA SER A 189 27.46 -8.14 17.86
C SER A 189 28.46 -9.26 17.58
N LYS A 190 28.32 -9.97 16.45
CA LYS A 190 29.23 -11.07 16.12
C LYS A 190 30.52 -10.62 15.41
N SER A 191 30.51 -9.49 14.70
CA SER A 191 31.72 -9.04 13.99
C SER A 191 32.73 -8.41 14.96
N LYS A 192 32.29 -7.67 15.97
CA LYS A 192 33.20 -7.04 16.95
C LYS A 192 33.90 -8.04 17.85
N THR A 193 33.21 -9.14 18.22
CA THR A 193 33.83 -10.14 19.10
C THR A 193 34.92 -10.95 18.39
N THR A 194 34.83 -11.08 17.06
CA THR A 194 35.85 -11.81 16.29
C THR A 194 37.09 -10.96 16.05
N GLU A 195 36.94 -9.67 15.82
CA GLU A 195 38.09 -8.74 15.67
C GLU A 195 38.85 -8.53 16.98
N GLU A 196 38.15 -8.44 18.14
CA GLU A 196 38.80 -8.31 19.45
C GLU A 196 39.56 -9.59 19.86
N LEU A 197 39.15 -10.75 19.38
CA LEU A 197 39.87 -12.01 19.66
C LEU A 197 41.10 -12.19 18.79
N GLU A 198 41.10 -11.67 17.55
CA GLU A 198 42.30 -11.73 16.70
C GLU A 198 43.39 -10.72 17.09
N GLU A 199 43.02 -9.54 17.66
CA GLU A 199 43.99 -8.58 18.18
C GLU A 199 44.67 -9.01 19.51
N SER A 200 44.10 -9.97 20.25
CA SER A 200 44.67 -10.42 21.51
C SER A 200 45.67 -11.57 21.39
N GLU A 201 45.92 -12.11 20.19
CA GLU A 201 46.88 -13.21 19.93
C GLU A 201 48.22 -12.74 19.32
N TYR A 202 48.53 -11.43 19.27
CA TYR A 202 49.80 -10.90 18.84
C TYR A 202 50.55 -10.20 19.96
#